data_46a050ff3a222e9f14d2d160d76acc95
#
_entry.id   46a050ff3a222e9f14d2d160d76acc95
#
_cell.length_a   1.000
_cell.length_b   1.000
_cell.length_c   1.000
_cell.angle_alpha   90.00
_cell.angle_beta   90.00
_cell.angle_gamma   90.00
#
_symmetry.space_group_name_H-M   'P 1'
#
loop_
_entity.id
_entity.type
_entity.pdbx_description
1 polymer ?
#
loop_
_entity_poly.entity_id
_entity_poly.type
_entity_poly.pdbx_seq_one_letter_code
_entity_poly.pdbx_strand_id
1 'polypeptide(L)'
;MKKEQTRTSFKSRWGFILASVGSAVGMANVWGFPNKMGSNGGGAFLLIYLLFIFLFSYVGLPAEFAIGRWSHTGTLGSYENAWRSRNEKLAPAGRALGWLPLAGSLCIAIGYSIIVAYVLKAFVDSASGLLMQVNTSEWFESFSMTDFSVVPFHIIIIIGTLLTLLLGASSIEKSNKIMMPLFFLIFVVLAARVALLPGSASGYEFMFIPRWEALKDPTVWITAM
;
A
#
# COMPACT_ATOMS: atom_id res chain seq x y z
N MET A 1 -12.58 12.22 36.83
CA MET A 1 -11.24 12.34 36.21
C MET A 1 -11.15 11.36 35.05
N LYS A 2 -11.29 11.82 33.78
CA LYS A 2 -11.00 10.99 32.61
C LYS A 2 -9.48 10.76 32.58
N LYS A 3 -9.03 9.50 32.69
CA LYS A 3 -7.63 9.14 32.39
C LYS A 3 -7.32 9.65 30.99
N GLU A 4 -6.44 10.63 30.86
CA GLU A 4 -5.78 10.94 29.60
C GLU A 4 -5.12 9.66 29.14
N GLN A 5 -5.68 9.06 28.12
CA GLN A 5 -4.99 7.99 27.38
C GLN A 5 -3.76 8.64 26.75
N THR A 6 -2.60 8.41 27.35
CA THR A 6 -1.32 8.80 26.75
C THR A 6 -1.21 8.16 25.38
N ARG A 7 -1.46 8.95 24.35
CA ARG A 7 -1.33 8.49 22.97
C ARG A 7 0.13 8.14 22.69
N THR A 8 0.35 6.93 22.22
CA THR A 8 1.67 6.53 21.72
C THR A 8 2.00 7.35 20.48
N SER A 9 3.12 8.06 20.50
CA SER A 9 3.67 8.80 19.38
C SER A 9 4.93 8.10 18.84
N PHE A 10 5.31 8.42 17.59
CA PHE A 10 6.57 7.95 17.05
C PHE A 10 7.77 8.48 17.85
N LYS A 11 8.72 7.60 18.15
CA LYS A 11 9.87 7.92 19.00
C LYS A 11 11.01 8.60 18.25
N SER A 12 11.05 8.44 16.92
CA SER A 12 12.13 9.00 16.08
C SER A 12 11.62 9.50 14.74
N ARG A 13 12.34 10.47 14.17
CA ARG A 13 12.06 10.98 12.80
C ARG A 13 12.16 9.87 11.76
N TRP A 14 13.19 9.04 11.84
CA TRP A 14 13.37 7.90 10.95
C TRP A 14 12.26 6.86 11.11
N GLY A 15 11.82 6.58 12.34
CA GLY A 15 10.68 5.70 12.57
C GLY A 15 9.40 6.21 11.94
N PHE A 16 9.14 7.52 12.03
CA PHE A 16 8.02 8.16 11.35
C PHE A 16 8.12 8.07 9.82
N ILE A 17 9.28 8.39 9.24
CA ILE A 17 9.51 8.33 7.78
C ILE A 17 9.33 6.89 7.29
N LEU A 18 9.96 5.92 7.91
CA LEU A 18 9.85 4.51 7.51
C LEU A 18 8.41 3.97 7.67
N ALA A 19 7.70 4.39 8.70
CA ALA A 19 6.29 4.03 8.86
C ALA A 19 5.41 4.67 7.79
N SER A 20 5.66 5.94 7.43
CA SER A 20 4.95 6.63 6.35
C SER A 20 5.23 6.00 4.99
N VAL A 21 6.48 5.66 4.69
CA VAL A 21 6.83 4.91 3.48
C VAL A 21 6.18 3.55 3.48
N GLY A 22 6.24 2.81 4.61
CA GLY A 22 5.62 1.50 4.73
C GLY A 22 4.10 1.50 4.56
N SER A 23 3.43 2.58 4.98
CA SER A 23 1.99 2.73 4.75
C SER A 23 1.64 3.08 3.29
N ALA A 24 2.57 3.69 2.56
CA ALA A 24 2.39 4.05 1.15
C ALA A 24 2.74 2.91 0.19
N VAL A 25 3.65 2.02 0.59
CA VAL A 25 4.04 0.87 -0.24
C VAL A 25 3.08 -0.30 -0.01
N GLY A 26 2.42 -0.72 -1.08
CA GLY A 26 1.48 -1.83 -1.05
C GLY A 26 1.55 -2.70 -2.30
N MET A 27 0.64 -3.66 -2.41
CA MET A 27 0.53 -4.56 -3.57
C MET A 27 0.34 -3.79 -4.88
N ALA A 28 -0.35 -2.66 -4.84
CA ALA A 28 -0.52 -1.81 -6.02
C ALA A 28 0.82 -1.34 -6.60
N ASN A 29 1.80 -1.04 -5.74
CA ASN A 29 3.13 -0.61 -6.18
C ASN A 29 3.96 -1.77 -6.75
N VAL A 30 3.84 -2.95 -6.15
CA VAL A 30 4.67 -4.12 -6.50
C VAL A 30 4.11 -4.88 -7.69
N TRP A 31 2.81 -4.99 -7.80
CA TRP A 31 2.11 -5.77 -8.83
C TRP A 31 1.27 -4.92 -9.76
N GLY A 32 0.43 -4.04 -9.22
CA GLY A 32 -0.52 -3.25 -10.02
C GLY A 32 0.19 -2.24 -10.92
N PHE A 33 1.15 -1.49 -10.38
CA PHE A 33 1.87 -0.47 -11.14
C PHE A 33 2.68 -1.03 -12.33
N PRO A 34 3.51 -2.09 -12.18
CA PRO A 34 4.22 -2.67 -13.33
C PRO A 34 3.28 -3.15 -14.43
N ASN A 35 2.15 -3.75 -14.06
CA ASN A 35 1.13 -4.19 -15.01
C ASN A 35 0.50 -2.99 -15.75
N LYS A 36 0.10 -1.95 -15.02
CA LYS A 36 -0.43 -0.72 -15.60
C LYS A 36 0.59 -0.05 -16.53
N MET A 37 1.84 0.05 -16.11
CA MET A 37 2.92 0.60 -16.93
C MET A 37 3.14 -0.21 -18.21
N GLY A 38 3.14 -1.53 -18.10
CA GLY A 38 3.29 -2.45 -19.25
C GLY A 38 2.18 -2.30 -20.28
N SER A 39 0.94 -2.09 -19.84
CA SER A 39 -0.24 -1.97 -20.70
C SER A 39 -0.46 -0.56 -21.26
N ASN A 40 0.19 0.49 -20.73
CA ASN A 40 -0.09 1.89 -21.06
C ASN A 40 1.11 2.66 -21.62
N GLY A 41 2.02 1.98 -22.33
CA GLY A 41 3.08 2.66 -23.08
C GLY A 41 4.39 2.88 -22.32
N GLY A 42 4.63 2.15 -21.22
CA GLY A 42 5.94 2.09 -20.57
C GLY A 42 6.44 3.44 -20.04
N GLY A 43 7.57 3.92 -20.58
CA GLY A 43 8.22 5.13 -20.11
C GLY A 43 7.36 6.40 -20.21
N ALA A 44 6.47 6.51 -21.20
CA ALA A 44 5.54 7.64 -21.30
C ALA A 44 4.53 7.66 -20.14
N PHE A 45 3.95 6.50 -19.82
CA PHE A 45 3.09 6.33 -18.66
C PHE A 45 3.82 6.68 -17.34
N LEU A 46 5.07 6.22 -17.20
CA LEU A 46 5.89 6.50 -16.02
C LEU A 46 6.07 8.00 -15.80
N LEU A 47 6.32 8.77 -16.87
CA LEU A 47 6.47 10.23 -16.76
C LEU A 47 5.18 10.91 -16.27
N ILE A 48 4.03 10.54 -16.83
CA ILE A 48 2.72 11.09 -16.39
C ILE A 48 2.46 10.70 -14.94
N TYR A 49 2.69 9.45 -14.58
CA TYR A 49 2.52 8.95 -13.22
C TYR A 49 3.39 9.73 -12.22
N LEU A 50 4.67 9.97 -12.54
CA LEU A 50 5.55 10.78 -11.70
C LEU A 50 5.07 12.23 -11.59
N LEU A 51 4.55 12.81 -12.66
CA LEU A 51 3.93 14.14 -12.63
C LEU A 51 2.76 14.19 -11.64
N PHE A 52 1.84 13.22 -11.71
CA PHE A 52 0.70 13.15 -10.80
C PHE A 52 1.11 12.87 -9.36
N ILE A 53 2.08 11.97 -9.12
CA ILE A 53 2.63 11.77 -7.78
C ILE A 53 3.16 13.06 -7.22
N PHE A 54 3.95 13.82 -7.99
CA PHE A 54 4.51 15.09 -7.52
C PHE A 54 3.40 16.09 -7.18
N LEU A 55 2.41 16.27 -8.05
CA LEU A 55 1.29 17.19 -7.84
C LEU A 55 0.47 16.82 -6.60
N PHE A 56 0.05 15.57 -6.50
CA PHE A 56 -0.80 15.12 -5.39
C PHE A 56 -0.05 15.04 -4.07
N SER A 57 1.22 14.63 -4.08
CA SER A 57 2.04 14.58 -2.87
C SER A 57 2.31 15.96 -2.30
N TYR A 58 2.55 16.95 -3.15
CA TYR A 58 2.85 18.31 -2.71
C TYR A 58 1.70 18.98 -1.95
N VAL A 59 0.46 18.67 -2.32
CA VAL A 59 -0.74 19.25 -1.70
C VAL A 59 -1.36 18.28 -0.69
N GLY A 60 -1.52 17.02 -1.07
CA GLY A 60 -2.28 16.03 -0.30
C GLY A 60 -1.61 15.65 1.02
N LEU A 61 -0.36 15.21 0.97
CA LEU A 61 0.35 14.74 2.17
C LEU A 61 0.49 15.82 3.26
N PRO A 62 0.90 17.06 2.96
CA PRO A 62 0.93 18.12 3.97
C PRO A 62 -0.45 18.41 4.57
N ALA A 63 -1.52 18.37 3.76
CA ALA A 63 -2.89 18.59 4.23
C ALA A 63 -3.34 17.47 5.19
N GLU A 64 -3.08 16.21 4.85
CA GLU A 64 -3.40 15.06 5.72
C GLU A 64 -2.65 15.15 7.06
N PHE A 65 -1.34 15.42 7.02
CA PHE A 65 -0.54 15.56 8.24
C PHE A 65 -0.95 16.79 9.07
N ALA A 66 -1.35 17.90 8.42
CA ALA A 66 -1.85 19.07 9.11
C ALA A 66 -3.14 18.78 9.87
N ILE A 67 -4.11 18.11 9.22
CA ILE A 67 -5.37 17.71 9.83
C ILE A 67 -5.14 16.73 10.99
N GLY A 68 -4.30 15.73 10.79
CA GLY A 68 -3.97 14.77 11.83
C GLY A 68 -3.30 15.42 13.07
N ARG A 69 -2.41 16.37 12.81
CA ARG A 69 -1.72 17.15 13.85
C ARG A 69 -2.63 18.13 14.57
N TRP A 70 -3.54 18.77 13.84
CA TRP A 70 -4.49 19.73 14.40
C TRP A 70 -5.58 19.04 15.22
N SER A 71 -6.16 17.97 14.70
CA SER A 71 -7.30 17.30 15.35
C SER A 71 -6.92 16.45 16.54
N HIS A 72 -5.70 15.91 16.58
CA HIS A 72 -5.23 14.94 17.58
C HIS A 72 -6.19 13.76 17.79
N THR A 73 -7.01 13.42 16.79
CA THR A 73 -8.01 12.35 16.86
C THR A 73 -7.86 11.40 15.65
N GLY A 74 -8.56 10.27 15.69
CA GLY A 74 -8.71 9.41 14.51
C GLY A 74 -9.67 10.04 13.49
N THR A 75 -9.94 9.31 12.40
CA THR A 75 -10.74 9.80 11.26
C THR A 75 -12.05 10.44 11.68
N LEU A 76 -12.87 9.77 12.50
CA LEU A 76 -14.17 10.29 12.94
C LEU A 76 -14.05 11.63 13.67
N GLY A 77 -13.09 11.71 14.60
CA GLY A 77 -12.89 12.94 15.36
C GLY A 77 -12.28 14.06 14.54
N SER A 78 -11.47 13.74 13.51
CA SER A 78 -10.93 14.74 12.60
C SER A 78 -12.03 15.41 11.78
N TYR A 79 -12.96 14.62 11.23
CA TYR A 79 -14.13 15.14 10.52
C TYR A 79 -15.05 15.92 11.48
N GLU A 80 -15.34 15.38 12.67
CA GLU A 80 -16.15 16.08 13.66
C GLU A 80 -15.56 17.45 14.04
N ASN A 81 -14.25 17.51 14.33
CA ASN A 81 -13.57 18.73 14.69
C ASN A 81 -13.53 19.75 13.53
N ALA A 82 -13.30 19.29 12.30
CA ALA A 82 -13.30 20.15 11.12
C ALA A 82 -14.68 20.83 10.90
N TRP A 83 -15.76 20.08 11.08
CA TRP A 83 -17.11 20.65 10.94
C TRP A 83 -17.50 21.52 12.14
N ARG A 84 -17.12 21.12 13.34
CA ARG A 84 -17.30 21.90 14.56
C ARG A 84 -16.61 23.26 14.50
N SER A 85 -15.43 23.35 13.90
CA SER A 85 -14.69 24.62 13.75
C SER A 85 -15.45 25.67 12.93
N ARG A 86 -16.34 25.23 12.03
CA ARG A 86 -17.20 26.15 11.26
C ARG A 86 -18.53 26.45 12.00
N ASN A 87 -19.14 25.45 12.60
CA ASN A 87 -20.36 25.59 13.39
C ASN A 87 -20.52 24.36 14.30
N GLU A 88 -20.71 24.60 15.58
CA GLU A 88 -20.83 23.54 16.59
C GLU A 88 -22.00 22.58 16.31
N LYS A 89 -23.10 23.08 15.75
CA LYS A 89 -24.27 22.26 15.36
C LYS A 89 -23.98 21.27 14.23
N LEU A 90 -22.92 21.47 13.48
CA LEU A 90 -22.52 20.59 12.36
C LEU A 90 -21.60 19.44 12.79
N ALA A 91 -21.13 19.43 14.04
CA ALA A 91 -20.22 18.40 14.56
C ALA A 91 -20.77 16.97 14.37
N PRO A 92 -22.07 16.66 14.67
CA PRO A 92 -22.60 15.32 14.45
C PRO A 92 -22.62 14.90 12.99
N ALA A 93 -22.91 15.83 12.06
CA ALA A 93 -22.88 15.56 10.63
C ALA A 93 -21.46 15.27 10.15
N GLY A 94 -20.47 16.05 10.61
CA GLY A 94 -19.06 15.77 10.35
C GLY A 94 -18.64 14.38 10.81
N ARG A 95 -19.02 13.99 12.03
CA ARG A 95 -18.75 12.65 12.56
C ARG A 95 -19.40 11.53 11.72
N ALA A 96 -20.65 11.75 11.29
CA ALA A 96 -21.34 10.80 10.42
C ALA A 96 -20.62 10.62 9.06
N LEU A 97 -20.17 11.71 8.44
CA LEU A 97 -19.39 11.67 7.19
C LEU A 97 -18.03 10.99 7.38
N GLY A 98 -17.42 11.09 8.55
CA GLY A 98 -16.16 10.41 8.87
C GLY A 98 -16.25 8.88 8.81
N TRP A 99 -17.44 8.29 8.86
CA TRP A 99 -17.64 6.86 8.67
C TRP A 99 -17.38 6.39 7.22
N LEU A 100 -17.58 7.26 6.22
CA LEU A 100 -17.35 6.91 4.82
C LEU A 100 -15.89 6.47 4.54
N PRO A 101 -14.86 7.31 4.82
CA PRO A 101 -13.48 6.89 4.59
C PRO A 101 -13.05 5.75 5.53
N LEU A 102 -13.63 5.67 6.74
CA LEU A 102 -13.32 4.59 7.66
C LEU A 102 -13.88 3.25 7.16
N ALA A 103 -15.12 3.22 6.69
CA ALA A 103 -15.72 2.02 6.09
C ALA A 103 -15.00 1.62 4.80
N GLY A 104 -14.66 2.59 3.94
CA GLY A 104 -13.86 2.34 2.74
C GLY A 104 -12.51 1.71 3.07
N SER A 105 -11.80 2.21 4.06
CA SER A 105 -10.53 1.63 4.52
C SER A 105 -10.72 0.21 5.06
N LEU A 106 -11.82 -0.07 5.76
CA LEU A 106 -12.13 -1.41 6.26
C LEU A 106 -12.39 -2.39 5.10
N CYS A 107 -13.18 -1.99 4.10
CA CYS A 107 -13.43 -2.81 2.92
C CYS A 107 -12.12 -3.13 2.17
N ILE A 108 -11.24 -2.15 2.01
CA ILE A 108 -9.93 -2.35 1.42
C ILE A 108 -9.10 -3.33 2.27
N ALA A 109 -9.07 -3.16 3.58
CA ALA A 109 -8.31 -4.04 4.48
C ALA A 109 -8.77 -5.49 4.41
N ILE A 110 -10.09 -5.74 4.32
CA ILE A 110 -10.65 -7.08 4.17
C ILE A 110 -10.14 -7.73 2.87
N GLY A 111 -10.35 -7.08 1.71
CA GLY A 111 -9.88 -7.60 0.42
C GLY A 111 -8.37 -7.77 0.36
N TYR A 112 -7.64 -6.81 0.92
CA TYR A 112 -6.18 -6.82 0.93
C TYR A 112 -5.61 -7.97 1.78
N SER A 113 -6.19 -8.26 2.93
CA SER A 113 -5.75 -9.36 3.80
C SER A 113 -5.89 -10.73 3.13
N ILE A 114 -6.90 -10.91 2.27
CA ILE A 114 -7.06 -12.13 1.47
C ILE A 114 -5.94 -12.24 0.43
N ILE A 115 -5.63 -11.16 -0.28
CA ILE A 115 -4.54 -11.15 -1.27
C ILE A 115 -3.19 -11.47 -0.60
N VAL A 116 -2.94 -10.89 0.58
CA VAL A 116 -1.70 -11.18 1.35
C VAL A 116 -1.67 -12.65 1.79
N ALA A 117 -2.81 -13.28 2.07
CA ALA A 117 -2.87 -14.70 2.37
C ALA A 117 -2.49 -15.58 1.16
N TYR A 118 -2.89 -15.20 -0.07
CA TYR A 118 -2.40 -15.86 -1.29
C TYR A 118 -0.88 -15.72 -1.45
N VAL A 119 -0.33 -14.53 -1.18
CA VAL A 119 1.11 -14.29 -1.22
C VAL A 119 1.84 -15.13 -0.17
N LEU A 120 1.29 -15.27 1.04
CA LEU A 120 1.86 -16.12 2.07
C LEU A 120 1.90 -17.59 1.64
N LYS A 121 0.82 -18.09 1.04
CA LYS A 121 0.79 -19.46 0.48
C LYS A 121 1.85 -19.63 -0.60
N ALA A 122 1.93 -18.71 -1.55
CA ALA A 122 2.94 -18.73 -2.61
C ALA A 122 4.37 -18.71 -2.04
N PHE A 123 4.60 -17.92 -0.99
CA PHE A 123 5.89 -17.88 -0.30
C PHE A 123 6.25 -19.24 0.33
N VAL A 124 5.33 -19.87 1.04
CA VAL A 124 5.55 -21.18 1.67
C VAL A 124 5.84 -22.24 0.62
N ASP A 125 5.07 -22.28 -0.47
CA ASP A 125 5.25 -23.28 -1.52
C ASP A 125 6.52 -23.02 -2.37
N SER A 126 6.90 -21.75 -2.53
CA SER A 126 8.18 -21.41 -3.14
C SER A 126 9.36 -21.82 -2.27
N ALA A 127 9.29 -21.56 -0.97
CA ALA A 127 10.34 -21.93 -0.01
C ALA A 127 10.53 -23.46 0.12
N SER A 128 9.42 -24.22 -0.03
CA SER A 128 9.47 -25.68 -0.07
C SER A 128 9.96 -26.26 -1.41
N GLY A 129 10.13 -25.44 -2.43
CA GLY A 129 10.50 -25.86 -3.79
C GLY A 129 9.33 -26.41 -4.63
N LEU A 130 8.11 -26.43 -4.10
CA LEU A 130 6.93 -26.95 -4.81
C LEU A 130 6.65 -26.19 -6.10
N LEU A 131 6.76 -24.84 -6.09
CA LEU A 131 6.50 -24.02 -7.28
C LEU A 131 7.50 -24.23 -8.42
N MET A 132 8.64 -24.87 -8.16
CA MET A 132 9.61 -25.26 -9.19
C MET A 132 9.20 -26.54 -9.93
N GLN A 133 8.25 -27.30 -9.38
CA GLN A 133 7.87 -28.63 -9.88
C GLN A 133 6.47 -28.64 -10.53
N VAL A 134 5.69 -27.57 -10.38
CA VAL A 134 4.32 -27.48 -10.87
C VAL A 134 4.15 -26.31 -11.82
N ASN A 135 3.09 -26.37 -12.66
CA ASN A 135 2.67 -25.23 -13.43
C ASN A 135 2.06 -24.18 -12.49
N THR A 136 2.66 -23.01 -12.38
CA THR A 136 2.26 -21.97 -11.42
C THR A 136 0.86 -21.43 -11.69
N SER A 137 0.38 -21.43 -12.95
CA SER A 137 -0.97 -20.99 -13.28
C SER A 137 -2.01 -21.98 -12.80
N GLU A 138 -1.80 -23.28 -13.06
CA GLU A 138 -2.66 -24.36 -12.61
C GLU A 138 -2.66 -24.46 -11.06
N TRP A 139 -1.49 -24.26 -10.44
CA TRP A 139 -1.36 -24.20 -8.99
C TRP A 139 -2.23 -23.09 -8.39
N PHE A 140 -2.17 -21.87 -8.97
CA PHE A 140 -2.93 -20.73 -8.49
C PHE A 140 -4.44 -20.95 -8.71
N GLU A 141 -4.84 -21.43 -9.88
CA GLU A 141 -6.22 -21.73 -10.20
C GLU A 141 -6.80 -22.78 -9.26
N SER A 142 -6.09 -23.91 -9.08
CA SER A 142 -6.48 -24.96 -8.16
C SER A 142 -6.65 -24.46 -6.72
N PHE A 143 -5.69 -23.64 -6.24
CA PHE A 143 -5.76 -23.09 -4.90
C PHE A 143 -6.90 -22.07 -4.76
N SER A 144 -7.10 -21.20 -5.73
CA SER A 144 -8.13 -20.14 -5.68
C SER A 144 -9.55 -20.67 -5.84
N MET A 145 -9.73 -21.77 -6.58
CA MET A 145 -11.04 -22.40 -6.81
C MET A 145 -11.41 -23.42 -5.72
N THR A 146 -10.48 -23.79 -4.85
CA THR A 146 -10.77 -24.70 -3.75
C THR A 146 -11.38 -23.95 -2.57
N ASP A 147 -12.58 -24.34 -2.16
CA ASP A 147 -13.28 -23.73 -1.04
C ASP A 147 -12.45 -23.76 0.24
N PHE A 148 -12.42 -22.64 0.94
CA PHE A 148 -11.73 -22.46 2.22
C PHE A 148 -10.21 -22.67 2.21
N SER A 149 -9.57 -22.92 1.07
CA SER A 149 -8.12 -23.15 0.95
C SER A 149 -7.27 -21.99 1.50
N VAL A 150 -7.76 -20.76 1.33
CA VAL A 150 -7.09 -19.52 1.77
C VAL A 150 -7.21 -19.28 3.28
N VAL A 151 -8.23 -19.87 3.94
CA VAL A 151 -8.60 -19.54 5.34
C VAL A 151 -7.44 -19.73 6.33
N PRO A 152 -6.67 -20.84 6.32
CA PRO A 152 -5.57 -21.00 7.26
C PRO A 152 -4.53 -19.89 7.15
N PHE A 153 -4.16 -19.51 5.94
CA PHE A 153 -3.20 -18.43 5.66
C PHE A 153 -3.78 -17.06 6.05
N HIS A 154 -5.07 -16.85 5.77
CA HIS A 154 -5.78 -15.63 6.14
C HIS A 154 -5.83 -15.44 7.67
N ILE A 155 -6.08 -16.48 8.43
CA ILE A 155 -6.05 -16.44 9.90
C ILE A 155 -4.65 -16.03 10.40
N ILE A 156 -3.59 -16.59 9.82
CA ILE A 156 -2.20 -16.22 10.17
C ILE A 156 -1.95 -14.73 9.91
N ILE A 157 -2.39 -14.21 8.75
CA ILE A 157 -2.25 -12.78 8.42
C ILE A 157 -3.03 -11.90 9.39
N ILE A 158 -4.28 -12.25 9.72
CA ILE A 158 -5.09 -11.50 10.68
C ILE A 158 -4.42 -11.47 12.06
N ILE A 159 -3.99 -12.62 12.56
CA ILE A 159 -3.33 -12.71 13.87
C ILE A 159 -2.04 -11.88 13.87
N GLY A 160 -1.19 -12.01 12.85
CA GLY A 160 0.06 -11.25 12.72
C GLY A 160 -0.20 -9.73 12.68
N THR A 161 -1.22 -9.30 11.94
CA THR A 161 -1.64 -7.91 11.87
C THR A 161 -2.12 -7.41 13.23
N LEU A 162 -3.00 -8.14 13.91
CA LEU A 162 -3.50 -7.78 15.23
C LEU A 162 -2.36 -7.67 16.25
N LEU A 163 -1.43 -8.62 16.28
CA LEU A 163 -0.26 -8.57 17.15
C LEU A 163 0.60 -7.34 16.90
N THR A 164 0.76 -6.95 15.63
CA THR A 164 1.51 -5.75 15.27
C THR A 164 0.80 -4.48 15.72
N LEU A 165 -0.53 -4.46 15.72
CA LEU A 165 -1.34 -3.30 16.08
C LEU A 165 -1.58 -3.14 17.59
N LEU A 166 -1.46 -4.21 18.38
CA LEU A 166 -1.78 -4.21 19.82
C LEU A 166 -1.06 -3.12 20.63
N LEU A 167 0.18 -2.81 20.29
CA LEU A 167 0.99 -1.80 20.98
C LEU A 167 0.93 -0.42 20.30
N GLY A 168 0.05 -0.23 19.33
CA GLY A 168 -0.16 1.03 18.62
C GLY A 168 1.05 1.53 17.84
N ALA A 169 1.23 2.84 17.75
CA ALA A 169 2.24 3.47 16.88
C ALA A 169 3.68 3.00 17.15
N SER A 170 4.03 2.65 18.38
CA SER A 170 5.39 2.19 18.69
C SER A 170 5.70 0.80 18.14
N SER A 171 4.71 -0.08 18.05
CA SER A 171 4.85 -1.40 17.43
C SER A 171 4.95 -1.28 15.91
N ILE A 172 4.10 -0.45 15.31
CA ILE A 172 4.15 -0.14 13.88
C ILE A 172 5.53 0.44 13.52
N GLU A 173 6.05 1.39 14.30
CA GLU A 173 7.37 1.97 14.10
C GLU A 173 8.47 0.90 14.14
N LYS A 174 8.43 0.00 15.14
CA LYS A 174 9.43 -1.07 15.30
C LYS A 174 9.39 -2.04 14.13
N SER A 175 8.20 -2.48 13.72
CA SER A 175 8.03 -3.39 12.57
C SER A 175 8.55 -2.74 11.27
N ASN A 176 8.17 -1.50 11.00
CA ASN A 176 8.60 -0.81 9.77
C ASN A 176 10.11 -0.51 9.74
N LYS A 177 10.76 -0.28 10.88
CA LYS A 177 12.22 -0.13 10.95
C LYS A 177 12.99 -1.37 10.48
N ILE A 178 12.39 -2.56 10.57
CA ILE A 178 12.98 -3.81 10.10
C ILE A 178 12.48 -4.12 8.68
N MET A 179 11.18 -4.06 8.47
CA MET A 179 10.56 -4.48 7.21
C MET A 179 10.95 -3.59 6.03
N MET A 180 11.00 -2.26 6.22
CA MET A 180 11.29 -1.35 5.12
C MET A 180 12.71 -1.48 4.57
N PRO A 181 13.77 -1.47 5.38
CA PRO A 181 15.11 -1.72 4.86
C PRO A 181 15.25 -3.10 4.19
N LEU A 182 14.64 -4.14 4.76
CA LEU A 182 14.64 -5.47 4.16
C LEU A 182 13.91 -5.49 2.80
N PHE A 183 12.77 -4.82 2.71
CA PHE A 183 12.02 -4.65 1.47
C PHE A 183 12.88 -3.99 0.38
N PHE A 184 13.51 -2.86 0.68
CA PHE A 184 14.39 -2.17 -0.27
C PHE A 184 15.59 -3.04 -0.68
N LEU A 185 16.20 -3.76 0.27
CA LEU A 185 17.30 -4.67 -0.02
C LEU A 185 16.87 -5.76 -1.00
N ILE A 186 15.73 -6.41 -0.78
CA ILE A 186 15.18 -7.43 -1.67
C ILE A 186 14.96 -6.86 -3.08
N PHE A 187 14.37 -5.66 -3.19
CA PHE A 187 14.15 -5.03 -4.49
C PHE A 187 15.44 -4.66 -5.22
N VAL A 188 16.46 -4.19 -4.50
CA VAL A 188 17.78 -3.92 -5.10
C VAL A 188 18.41 -5.22 -5.61
N VAL A 189 18.36 -6.30 -4.84
CA VAL A 189 18.87 -7.60 -5.26
C VAL A 189 18.11 -8.13 -6.48
N LEU A 190 16.78 -8.02 -6.48
CA LEU A 190 15.95 -8.41 -7.63
C LEU A 190 16.26 -7.56 -8.88
N ALA A 191 16.38 -6.25 -8.73
CA ALA A 191 16.72 -5.37 -9.84
C ALA A 191 18.09 -5.71 -10.44
N ALA A 192 19.10 -5.94 -9.59
CA ALA A 192 20.42 -6.37 -10.03
C ALA A 192 20.36 -7.72 -10.74
N ARG A 193 19.60 -8.68 -10.20
CA ARG A 193 19.42 -10.00 -10.83
C ARG A 193 18.75 -9.92 -12.18
N VAL A 194 17.69 -9.12 -12.30
CA VAL A 194 16.96 -8.91 -13.55
C VAL A 194 17.84 -8.22 -14.59
N ALA A 195 18.64 -7.24 -14.19
CA ALA A 195 19.56 -6.56 -15.10
C ALA A 195 20.60 -7.50 -15.76
N LEU A 196 20.94 -8.59 -15.08
CA LEU A 196 21.89 -9.59 -15.55
C LEU A 196 21.23 -10.70 -16.41
N LEU A 197 19.91 -10.70 -16.58
CA LEU A 197 19.23 -11.72 -17.39
C LEU A 197 19.38 -11.44 -18.88
N PRO A 198 19.55 -12.47 -19.71
CA PRO A 198 19.50 -12.32 -21.16
C PRO A 198 18.17 -11.69 -21.60
N GLY A 199 18.23 -10.67 -22.46
CA GLY A 199 17.03 -9.98 -22.98
C GLY A 199 16.48 -8.88 -22.07
N SER A 200 17.07 -8.61 -20.90
CA SER A 200 16.62 -7.55 -20.00
C SER A 200 16.69 -6.14 -20.61
N ALA A 201 17.61 -5.93 -21.57
CA ALA A 201 17.79 -4.64 -22.23
C ALA A 201 16.51 -4.11 -22.88
N SER A 202 15.73 -4.99 -23.54
CA SER A 202 14.46 -4.60 -24.17
C SER A 202 13.40 -4.16 -23.14
N GLY A 203 13.38 -4.78 -21.97
CA GLY A 203 12.53 -4.38 -20.86
C GLY A 203 12.90 -3.00 -20.30
N TYR A 204 14.18 -2.74 -20.12
CA TYR A 204 14.68 -1.43 -19.68
C TYR A 204 14.44 -0.35 -20.76
N GLU A 205 14.64 -0.66 -22.02
CA GLU A 205 14.31 0.24 -23.12
C GLU A 205 12.82 0.61 -23.10
N PHE A 206 11.93 -0.37 -22.94
CA PHE A 206 10.49 -0.13 -22.81
C PHE A 206 10.14 0.75 -21.61
N MET A 207 10.83 0.58 -20.48
CA MET A 207 10.58 1.29 -19.25
C MET A 207 11.10 2.74 -19.27
N PHE A 208 12.26 2.98 -19.89
CA PHE A 208 12.93 4.28 -19.82
C PHE A 208 12.81 5.13 -21.08
N ILE A 209 12.55 4.53 -22.26
CA ILE A 209 12.36 5.29 -23.50
C ILE A 209 10.88 5.60 -23.68
N PRO A 210 10.47 6.88 -23.58
CA PRO A 210 9.07 7.25 -23.68
C PRO A 210 8.52 7.03 -25.10
N ARG A 211 7.42 6.34 -25.20
CA ARG A 211 6.63 6.23 -26.45
C ARG A 211 5.62 7.35 -26.47
N TRP A 212 6.00 8.49 -27.04
CA TRP A 212 5.21 9.73 -27.05
C TRP A 212 3.81 9.58 -27.65
N GLU A 213 3.62 8.61 -28.52
CA GLU A 213 2.30 8.31 -29.11
C GLU A 213 1.28 7.87 -28.05
N ALA A 214 1.72 7.18 -27.01
CA ALA A 214 0.85 6.77 -25.91
C ALA A 214 0.20 7.96 -25.19
N LEU A 215 0.82 9.13 -25.21
CA LEU A 215 0.27 10.35 -24.60
C LEU A 215 -0.96 10.92 -25.32
N LYS A 216 -1.21 10.47 -26.55
CA LYS A 216 -2.40 10.87 -27.33
C LYS A 216 -3.67 10.17 -26.85
N ASP A 217 -3.52 9.05 -26.13
CA ASP A 217 -4.64 8.31 -25.56
C ASP A 217 -5.03 8.87 -24.18
N PRO A 218 -6.24 9.45 -24.03
CA PRO A 218 -6.72 9.93 -22.74
C PRO A 218 -6.76 8.85 -21.63
N THR A 219 -6.91 7.58 -22.03
CA THR A 219 -6.96 6.45 -21.09
C THR A 219 -5.66 6.32 -20.32
N VAL A 220 -4.52 6.62 -20.94
CA VAL A 220 -3.19 6.59 -20.32
C VAL A 220 -3.12 7.62 -19.20
N TRP A 221 -3.66 8.82 -19.42
CA TRP A 221 -3.70 9.88 -18.41
C TRP A 221 -4.61 9.53 -17.23
N ILE A 222 -5.81 9.03 -17.52
CA ILE A 222 -6.77 8.61 -16.48
C ILE A 222 -6.19 7.44 -15.66
N THR A 223 -5.51 6.51 -16.31
CA THR A 223 -4.93 5.35 -15.62
C THR A 223 -3.70 5.72 -14.78
N ALA A 224 -2.97 6.76 -15.16
CA ALA A 224 -1.80 7.26 -14.42
C ALA A 224 -2.18 8.16 -13.24
N MET A 225 -3.37 8.77 -13.23
CA MET A 225 -3.92 9.59 -12.16
C MET A 225 -4.44 8.75 -11.00
#